data_1bca4efa074d043f6874b1faa4aecc11
#
_entry.id   1bca4efa074d043f6874b1faa4aecc11
#
_cell.length_a   1.000
_cell.length_b   1.000
_cell.length_c   1.000
_cell.angle_alpha   90.00
_cell.angle_beta   90.00
_cell.angle_gamma   90.00
#
_symmetry.space_group_name_H-M   'P 1'
#
loop_
_entity.id
_entity.type
_entity.pdbx_description
1 polymer ?
#
loop_
_entity_poly.entity_id
_entity_poly.type
_entity_poly.pdbx_seq_one_letter_code
_entity_poly.pdbx_strand_id
1 'polypeptide(L)' 'MERVYHIYAKDRCLFHSVKEEEFIATWNTLNNMVGLMKTDYSIEDLTYEELTVSKETIFNSSH' A
#
# COMPACT_ATOMS: atom_id res chain seq x y z
N MET A 1 1.83 -18.43 0.55
CA MET A 1 0.96 -17.30 0.25
C MET A 1 1.56 -16.02 0.77
N GLU A 2 1.44 -14.98 0.01
CA GLU A 2 1.95 -13.68 0.40
C GLU A 2 0.81 -12.69 0.51
N ARG A 3 0.99 -11.73 1.40
CA ARG A 3 0.05 -10.63 1.52
C ARG A 3 0.69 -9.40 0.93
N VAL A 4 -0.06 -8.69 0.13
CA VAL A 4 0.39 -7.42 -0.41
C VAL A 4 -0.68 -6.39 -0.10
N TYR A 5 -0.26 -5.14 -0.09
CA TYR A 5 -1.13 -4.05 0.27
C TYR A 5 -1.10 -2.97 -0.80
N HIS A 6 -2.25 -2.38 -1.00
CA HIS A 6 -2.37 -1.22 -1.87
C HIS A 6 -2.73 -0.05 -0.96
N ILE A 7 -2.02 1.05 -1.10
CA ILE A 7 -2.25 2.23 -0.25
C ILE A 7 -2.81 3.34 -1.11
N TYR A 8 -3.89 3.93 -0.64
CA TYR A 8 -4.60 4.97 -1.36
C TYR A 8 -4.68 6.25 -0.56
N ALA A 9 -4.75 7.37 -1.28
CA ALA A 9 -5.07 8.67 -0.68
C ALA A 9 -6.25 9.20 -1.46
N LYS A 10 -7.41 9.23 -0.81
CA LYS A 10 -8.67 9.56 -1.47
C LYS A 10 -8.91 8.58 -2.61
N ASP A 11 -8.97 9.06 -3.85
CA ASP A 11 -9.20 8.21 -5.00
C ASP A 11 -7.92 7.78 -5.69
N ARG A 12 -6.79 8.18 -5.16
CA ARG A 12 -5.52 7.94 -5.82
C ARG A 12 -4.75 6.81 -5.17
N CYS A 13 -4.27 5.89 -5.97
CA CYS A 13 -3.41 4.83 -5.47
C CYS A 13 -1.98 5.35 -5.40
N LEU A 14 -1.43 5.40 -4.19
CA LEU A 14 -0.07 5.88 -3.99
C LEU A 14 0.94 4.76 -4.16
N PHE A 15 0.63 3.59 -3.62
CA PHE A 15 1.50 2.44 -3.69
C PHE A 15 0.65 1.22 -3.99
N HIS A 16 1.19 0.29 -4.74
CA HIS A 16 0.51 -0.96 -4.97
C HIS A 16 1.49 -2.11 -4.81
N SER A 17 0.96 -3.27 -4.44
CA SER A 17 1.76 -4.48 -4.27
C SER A 17 2.88 -4.30 -3.25
N VAL A 18 2.60 -3.60 -2.16
CA VAL A 18 3.54 -3.45 -1.06
C VAL A 18 3.51 -4.74 -0.25
N LYS A 19 4.66 -5.35 -0.07
CA LYS A 19 4.75 -6.60 0.67
C LYS A 19 4.43 -6.37 2.15
N GLU A 20 3.90 -7.42 2.80
CA GLU A 20 3.52 -7.33 4.19
C GLU A 20 4.68 -6.86 5.07
N GLU A 21 5.88 -7.36 4.82
CA GLU A 21 7.04 -7.00 5.62
C GLU A 21 7.45 -5.55 5.46
N GLU A 22 7.05 -4.93 4.35
CA GLU A 22 7.39 -3.53 4.09
C GLU A 22 6.24 -2.59 4.37
N PHE A 23 5.05 -3.15 4.53
CA PHE A 23 3.85 -2.33 4.67
C PHE A 23 3.91 -1.39 5.87
N ILE A 24 4.29 -1.92 7.03
CA ILE A 24 4.29 -1.12 8.26
C ILE A 24 5.25 0.06 8.13
N ALA A 25 6.44 -0.18 7.61
CA ALA A 25 7.43 0.88 7.42
C ALA A 25 6.91 1.92 6.43
N THR A 26 6.34 1.46 5.33
CA THR A 26 5.79 2.36 4.32
C THR A 26 4.65 3.17 4.88
N TRP A 27 3.75 2.51 5.61
CA TRP A 27 2.60 3.18 6.21
C TRP A 27 3.03 4.26 7.19
N ASN A 28 3.99 3.93 8.05
CA ASN A 28 4.49 4.89 9.02
C ASN A 28 5.17 6.08 8.33
N THR A 29 5.94 5.81 7.29
CA THR A 29 6.60 6.86 6.55
C THR A 29 5.58 7.80 5.92
N LEU A 30 4.52 7.24 5.33
CA LEU A 30 3.47 8.05 4.72
C LEU A 30 2.78 8.93 5.75
N ASN A 31 2.46 8.36 6.89
CA ASN A 31 1.80 9.13 7.94
C ASN A 31 2.66 10.29 8.41
N ASN A 32 3.97 10.04 8.55
CA ASN A 32 4.89 11.09 8.96
C ASN A 32 5.00 12.18 7.88
N MET A 33 5.08 11.77 6.64
CA MET A 33 5.19 12.74 5.54
C MET A 33 3.95 13.61 5.43
N VAL A 34 2.79 13.00 5.53
CA VAL A 34 1.55 13.75 5.45
C VAL A 34 1.43 14.73 6.61
N GLY A 35 1.93 14.33 7.78
CA GLY A 35 1.89 15.20 8.94
C GLY A 35 2.86 16.37 8.87
N LEU A 36 3.97 16.20 8.16
CA LEU A 36 5.00 17.22 8.07
C LEU A 36 4.84 18.13 6.85
N MET A 37 4.27 17.59 5.79
CA MET A 37 4.12 18.33 4.55
C MET A 37 2.67 18.73 4.33
N LYS A 38 2.48 19.91 3.75
CA LYS A 38 1.13 20.33 3.39
C LYS A 38 0.80 19.67 2.07
N THR A 39 -0.03 18.67 2.14
CA THR A 39 -0.47 17.95 0.95
C THR A 39 -1.97 18.20 0.74
N ASP A 40 -2.47 17.76 -0.39
CA ASP A 40 -3.88 17.91 -0.71
C ASP A 40 -4.76 16.94 0.09
N TYR A 41 -4.16 16.06 0.83
CA TYR A 41 -4.89 15.09 1.63
C TYR A 41 -4.30 15.02 3.04
N SER A 42 -5.08 14.48 3.96
CA SER A 42 -4.67 14.34 5.35
C SER A 42 -4.50 12.85 5.67
N ILE A 43 -4.05 12.58 6.90
CA ILE A 43 -3.88 11.21 7.35
C ILE A 43 -5.21 10.44 7.26
N GLU A 44 -6.31 11.12 7.48
CA GLU A 44 -7.62 10.50 7.42
C GLU A 44 -7.99 10.04 6.02
N ASP A 45 -7.36 10.61 5.01
CA ASP A 45 -7.62 10.23 3.63
C ASP A 45 -6.83 9.00 3.21
N LEU A 46 -5.88 8.58 4.02
CA LEU A 46 -5.07 7.41 3.73
C LEU A 46 -5.83 6.14 4.07
N THR A 47 -5.89 5.24 3.13
CA THR A 47 -6.54 3.95 3.32
C THR A 47 -5.67 2.88 2.68
N TYR A 48 -5.96 1.63 3.01
CA TYR A 48 -5.21 0.53 2.39
C TYR A 48 -6.12 -0.65 2.17
N GLU A 49 -5.70 -1.51 1.27
CA GLU A 49 -6.42 -2.72 0.96
C GLU A 49 -5.45 -3.89 1.06
N GLU A 50 -5.84 -4.93 1.78
CA GLU A 50 -5.03 -6.12 1.92
C GLU A 50 -5.46 -7.16 0.91
N LEU A 51 -4.46 -7.71 0.21
CA LEU A 51 -4.70 -8.73 -0.79
C LEU A 51 -3.80 -9.93 -0.51
N THR A 52 -4.32 -11.12 -0.74
CA THR A 52 -3.55 -12.33 -0.59
C THR A 52 -3.23 -12.86 -1.98
N VAL A 53 -1.95 -13.11 -2.22
CA VAL A 53 -1.49 -13.56 -3.52
C VAL A 53 -0.85 -14.92 -3.38
N SER A 54 -1.24 -15.85 -4.24
CA SER A 54 -0.68 -17.18 -4.29
C SER A 54 0.50 -17.20 -5.24
N LYS A 55 1.57 -17.87 -4.85
CA LYS A 55 2.72 -18.01 -5.73
C LYS A 55 2.34 -18.72 -7.02
N GLU A 56 1.43 -19.65 -6.92
CA GLU A 56 0.98 -20.39 -8.09
C GLU A 56 0.31 -19.47 -9.09
N THR A 57 -0.47 -18.54 -8.61
CA THR A 57 -1.14 -17.59 -9.45
C THR A 57 -0.13 -16.70 -10.17
N ILE A 58 0.87 -16.26 -9.42
CA ILE A 58 1.92 -15.42 -10.00
C ILE A 58 2.68 -16.16 -11.07
N PHE A 59 3.00 -17.41 -10.80
CA PHE A 59 3.72 -18.22 -11.74
C PHE A 59 2.95 -18.41 -13.04
N ASN A 60 1.67 -18.69 -12.91
CA ASN A 60 0.83 -18.90 -14.09
C ASN A 60 0.70 -17.64 -14.92
N SER A 61 0.64 -16.51 -14.26
CA SER A 61 0.45 -15.26 -15.00
C SER A 61 1.70 -14.83 -15.75
N SER A 62 2.83 -15.45 -15.47
CA SER A 62 4.06 -15.12 -16.19
C SER A 62 4.10 -15.75 -17.57
N HIS A 63 3.16 -16.58 -17.87
CA HIS A 63 3.03 -17.20 -19.16
C HIS A 63 1.85 -16.63 -19.92
#